data_acedf556c8f22b547d576230a8305ca9
#
_entry.id   acedf556c8f22b547d576230a8305ca9
#
_cell.length_a   1.000
_cell.length_b   1.000
_cell.length_c   1.000
_cell.angle_alpha   90.00
_cell.angle_beta   90.00
_cell.angle_gamma   90.00
#
_symmetry.space_group_name_H-M   'P 1'
#
loop_
_entity.id
_entity.type
_entity.pdbx_description
1 polymer ?
#
loop_
_entity_poly.entity_id
_entity_poly.type
_entity_poly.pdbx_seq_one_letter_code
_entity_poly.pdbx_strand_id
1 'polypeptide(L)'
;MKLSGVAEKVFLDRYALKNKRGEPIEKTPEEMWKRVAKAVAEVEKKENQKKIEKEFIWAMKDFKYVPGGRILAGAGTGFQVTYYNCFVIPSPKDSRDGILETLKQMVEIMARGGGVGINLSSLRPKGARVKKVNGFSSGPVNWAELFSVATKDIIQQGGSRRGALMLMLWDWHPDIEEFIAVKQDLSKINGANLSVNISDRFMEAVEKDEDWSLVFPDLDDPDYDQTWNGDLEEWIKMGKKVKVYKTVKARKIWDLIAQAAWRSAEPGVVFMERYNKLYNNWYWNRINCVNPCGEEGLPAWGVCNLGSINLNALVKFDGIERKARFDFASLKKLVKIAVRFQDNVVDMDSYVFEGIRKTQLEGERRIGLGTMGLGDALIKLHLRYGSKKSLKFIDKVYRTIRDVAYETSAELAKEKGAFPKFDKKLYPQGVFIRQLPKTIQEKIKKYGVRNSLLLMQAPTG
;
A
#
# COMPACT_ATOMS: atom_id res chain seq x y z
N MET A 1 -3.76 -12.89 -28.33
CA MET A 1 -5.08 -12.28 -27.99
C MET A 1 -5.19 -10.92 -28.69
N LYS A 2 -6.23 -10.67 -29.46
CA LYS A 2 -6.44 -9.35 -30.10
C LYS A 2 -7.29 -8.50 -29.17
N LEU A 3 -6.75 -7.38 -28.70
CA LEU A 3 -7.51 -6.36 -27.99
C LEU A 3 -8.26 -5.50 -29.01
N SER A 4 -9.32 -4.82 -28.62
CA SER A 4 -10.11 -3.92 -29.45
C SER A 4 -10.68 -2.75 -28.64
N GLY A 5 -10.99 -1.66 -29.31
CA GLY A 5 -11.61 -0.48 -28.72
C GLY A 5 -10.79 0.16 -27.60
N VAL A 6 -11.43 0.45 -26.47
CA VAL A 6 -10.80 1.12 -25.33
C VAL A 6 -9.65 0.29 -24.74
N ALA A 7 -9.77 -1.05 -24.68
CA ALA A 7 -8.73 -1.92 -24.14
C ALA A 7 -7.44 -1.87 -24.98
N GLU A 8 -7.57 -1.86 -26.31
CA GLU A 8 -6.43 -1.72 -27.23
C GLU A 8 -5.77 -0.35 -27.05
N LYS A 9 -6.57 0.72 -27.04
CA LYS A 9 -6.05 2.08 -26.83
C LYS A 9 -5.30 2.20 -25.52
N VAL A 10 -5.87 1.74 -24.40
CA VAL A 10 -5.21 1.78 -23.08
C VAL A 10 -3.93 0.96 -23.08
N PHE A 11 -3.90 -0.21 -23.71
CA PHE A 11 -2.69 -1.01 -23.84
C PHE A 11 -1.58 -0.25 -24.57
N LEU A 12 -1.88 0.26 -25.76
CA LEU A 12 -0.89 0.99 -26.59
C LEU A 12 -0.42 2.30 -25.93
N ASP A 13 -1.33 3.02 -25.26
CA ASP A 13 -1.01 4.30 -24.63
C ASP A 13 -0.18 4.15 -23.37
N ARG A 14 -0.44 3.09 -22.54
CA ARG A 14 0.06 3.02 -21.17
C ARG A 14 1.04 1.88 -20.88
N TYR A 15 1.01 0.78 -21.61
CA TYR A 15 1.73 -0.44 -21.27
C TYR A 15 2.70 -0.93 -22.34
N ALA A 16 2.37 -0.71 -23.61
CA ALA A 16 3.22 -1.11 -24.73
C ALA A 16 4.56 -0.36 -24.68
N LEU A 17 5.66 -1.07 -24.93
CA LEU A 17 6.97 -0.47 -25.11
C LEU A 17 6.93 0.47 -26.32
N LYS A 18 7.48 1.67 -26.17
CA LYS A 18 7.54 2.71 -27.20
C LYS A 18 8.95 2.99 -27.65
N ASN A 19 9.10 3.39 -28.89
CA ASN A 19 10.39 3.87 -29.43
C ASN A 19 10.67 5.32 -28.96
N LYS A 20 11.81 5.87 -29.36
CA LYS A 20 12.21 7.26 -29.04
C LYS A 20 11.25 8.34 -29.55
N ARG A 21 10.38 8.01 -30.52
CA ARG A 21 9.34 8.91 -31.05
C ARG A 21 8.01 8.79 -30.33
N GLY A 22 7.90 7.92 -29.31
CA GLY A 22 6.67 7.66 -28.58
C GLY A 22 5.70 6.69 -29.27
N GLU A 23 6.11 6.03 -30.37
CA GLU A 23 5.29 5.08 -31.10
C GLU A 23 5.38 3.68 -30.46
N PRO A 24 4.26 2.95 -30.30
CA PRO A 24 4.27 1.61 -29.73
C PRO A 24 5.06 0.61 -30.60
N ILE A 25 6.08 -0.03 -30.03
CA ILE A 25 6.82 -1.14 -30.63
C ILE A 25 6.04 -2.44 -30.42
N GLU A 26 5.55 -2.67 -29.20
CA GLU A 26 4.71 -3.81 -28.86
C GLU A 26 3.28 -3.55 -29.36
N LYS A 27 2.70 -4.54 -30.02
CA LYS A 27 1.35 -4.46 -30.60
C LYS A 27 0.36 -5.36 -29.88
N THR A 28 0.84 -6.29 -29.06
CA THR A 28 0.03 -7.30 -28.39
C THR A 28 0.44 -7.49 -26.93
N PRO A 29 -0.50 -7.87 -26.04
CA PRO A 29 -0.18 -8.22 -24.67
C PRO A 29 0.87 -9.34 -24.53
N GLU A 30 0.90 -10.28 -25.47
CA GLU A 30 1.86 -11.38 -25.50
C GLU A 30 3.31 -10.90 -25.62
N GLU A 31 3.54 -9.85 -26.41
CA GLU A 31 4.87 -9.25 -26.54
C GLU A 31 5.31 -8.60 -25.23
N MET A 32 4.40 -7.83 -24.61
CA MET A 32 4.62 -7.25 -23.29
C MET A 32 4.88 -8.33 -22.22
N TRP A 33 4.08 -9.41 -22.19
CA TRP A 33 4.29 -10.48 -21.21
C TRP A 33 5.64 -11.17 -21.37
N LYS A 34 6.12 -11.35 -22.59
CA LYS A 34 7.47 -11.93 -22.86
C LYS A 34 8.56 -11.00 -22.33
N ARG A 35 8.47 -9.69 -22.62
CA ARG A 35 9.43 -8.69 -22.10
C ARG A 35 9.48 -8.69 -20.59
N VAL A 36 8.31 -8.57 -19.96
CA VAL A 36 8.19 -8.51 -18.49
C VAL A 36 8.68 -9.83 -17.86
N ALA A 37 8.24 -11.00 -18.35
CA ALA A 37 8.65 -12.30 -17.83
C ALA A 37 10.17 -12.49 -17.92
N LYS A 38 10.77 -12.12 -19.06
CA LYS A 38 12.22 -12.20 -19.24
C LYS A 38 12.95 -11.33 -18.22
N ALA A 39 12.58 -10.04 -18.12
CA ALA A 39 13.23 -9.12 -17.20
C ALA A 39 13.14 -9.56 -15.74
N VAL A 40 11.95 -10.02 -15.30
CA VAL A 40 11.74 -10.48 -13.91
C VAL A 40 12.44 -11.82 -13.65
N ALA A 41 12.69 -12.65 -14.65
CA ALA A 41 13.43 -13.89 -14.50
C ALA A 41 14.95 -13.69 -14.46
N GLU A 42 15.47 -12.55 -14.92
CA GLU A 42 16.93 -12.27 -14.96
C GLU A 42 17.60 -12.24 -13.58
N VAL A 43 16.85 -11.98 -12.50
CA VAL A 43 17.37 -12.02 -11.11
C VAL A 43 17.58 -13.45 -10.59
N GLU A 44 17.07 -14.45 -11.27
CA GLU A 44 17.23 -15.85 -10.91
C GLU A 44 18.59 -16.40 -11.38
N LYS A 45 19.03 -17.53 -10.81
CA LYS A 45 20.22 -18.24 -11.26
C LYS A 45 20.11 -18.61 -12.74
N LYS A 46 21.17 -18.45 -13.51
CA LYS A 46 21.19 -18.62 -14.97
C LYS A 46 20.54 -19.92 -15.45
N GLU A 47 20.79 -21.04 -14.74
CA GLU A 47 20.23 -22.34 -15.05
C GLU A 47 18.70 -22.42 -14.93
N ASN A 48 18.09 -21.54 -14.10
CA ASN A 48 16.67 -21.52 -13.83
C ASN A 48 15.89 -20.48 -14.65
N GLN A 49 16.57 -19.46 -15.19
CA GLN A 49 15.94 -18.31 -15.82
C GLN A 49 14.92 -18.69 -16.89
N LYS A 50 15.31 -19.55 -17.85
CA LYS A 50 14.42 -19.97 -18.96
C LYS A 50 13.17 -20.75 -18.47
N LYS A 51 13.32 -21.55 -17.42
CA LYS A 51 12.19 -22.29 -16.83
C LYS A 51 11.22 -21.31 -16.16
N ILE A 52 11.76 -20.40 -15.35
CA ILE A 52 10.97 -19.43 -14.57
C ILE A 52 10.31 -18.40 -15.50
N GLU A 53 10.99 -17.94 -16.56
CA GLU A 53 10.40 -17.11 -17.60
C GLU A 53 9.14 -17.76 -18.22
N LYS A 54 9.21 -19.03 -18.57
CA LYS A 54 8.05 -19.78 -19.10
C LYS A 54 6.91 -19.85 -18.09
N GLU A 55 7.20 -20.04 -16.81
CA GLU A 55 6.21 -20.05 -15.74
C GLU A 55 5.54 -18.66 -15.59
N PHE A 56 6.31 -17.59 -15.65
CA PHE A 56 5.80 -16.22 -15.61
C PHE A 56 4.91 -15.89 -16.82
N ILE A 57 5.32 -16.28 -18.03
CA ILE A 57 4.48 -16.13 -19.24
C ILE A 57 3.17 -16.92 -19.08
N TRP A 58 3.24 -18.17 -18.58
CA TRP A 58 2.05 -19.00 -18.35
C TRP A 58 1.08 -18.33 -17.36
N ALA A 59 1.60 -17.73 -16.30
CA ALA A 59 0.78 -17.04 -15.32
C ALA A 59 0.10 -15.79 -15.89
N MET A 60 0.81 -14.95 -16.67
CA MET A 60 0.26 -13.73 -17.26
C MET A 60 -0.65 -14.01 -18.46
N LYS A 61 -0.44 -15.12 -19.16
CA LYS A 61 -1.25 -15.47 -20.33
C LYS A 61 -2.74 -15.51 -20.00
N ASP A 62 -3.54 -14.92 -20.89
CA ASP A 62 -4.99 -14.80 -20.76
C ASP A 62 -5.41 -14.01 -19.50
N PHE A 63 -4.52 -13.10 -19.04
CA PHE A 63 -4.73 -12.28 -17.85
C PHE A 63 -5.08 -13.08 -16.58
N LYS A 64 -4.55 -14.28 -16.41
CA LYS A 64 -4.76 -15.10 -15.20
C LYS A 64 -4.11 -14.45 -13.97
N TYR A 65 -2.92 -13.89 -14.16
CA TYR A 65 -2.20 -13.05 -13.21
C TYR A 65 -1.82 -11.74 -13.89
N VAL A 66 -2.15 -10.62 -13.25
CA VAL A 66 -1.88 -9.27 -13.76
C VAL A 66 -0.95 -8.57 -12.78
N PRO A 67 0.34 -8.44 -13.09
CA PRO A 67 1.26 -7.60 -12.33
C PRO A 67 0.82 -6.15 -12.28
N GLY A 68 1.26 -5.42 -11.26
CA GLY A 68 0.99 -3.99 -11.13
C GLY A 68 1.38 -3.21 -12.38
N GLY A 69 0.61 -2.18 -12.70
CA GLY A 69 0.80 -1.41 -13.93
C GLY A 69 2.22 -0.84 -14.10
N ARG A 70 2.93 -0.57 -13.00
CA ARG A 70 4.33 -0.10 -13.03
C ARG A 70 5.29 -1.17 -13.52
N ILE A 71 5.05 -2.42 -13.12
CA ILE A 71 5.83 -3.57 -13.58
C ILE A 71 5.58 -3.80 -15.06
N LEU A 72 4.30 -3.81 -15.48
CA LEU A 72 3.94 -4.02 -16.89
C LEU A 72 4.53 -2.93 -17.81
N ALA A 73 4.49 -1.67 -17.38
CA ALA A 73 4.98 -0.54 -18.17
C ALA A 73 6.50 -0.37 -18.13
N GLY A 74 7.17 -0.79 -17.04
CA GLY A 74 8.58 -0.46 -16.78
C GLY A 74 9.57 -1.61 -16.91
N ALA A 75 9.17 -2.85 -16.57
CA ALA A 75 10.10 -3.98 -16.55
C ALA A 75 10.66 -4.29 -17.96
N GLY A 76 11.99 -4.37 -18.09
CA GLY A 76 12.67 -4.66 -19.33
C GLY A 76 12.68 -3.53 -20.37
N THR A 77 12.37 -2.30 -19.99
CA THR A 77 12.35 -1.14 -20.91
C THR A 77 13.65 -0.33 -20.88
N GLY A 78 14.45 -0.44 -19.83
CA GLY A 78 15.62 0.39 -19.60
C GLY A 78 15.33 1.80 -19.08
N PHE A 79 14.06 2.16 -18.83
CA PHE A 79 13.69 3.44 -18.26
C PHE A 79 13.94 3.50 -16.75
N GLN A 80 14.27 4.69 -16.23
CA GLN A 80 14.44 4.95 -14.81
C GLN A 80 13.08 5.13 -14.14
N VAL A 81 12.36 4.03 -13.90
CA VAL A 81 11.06 4.01 -13.24
C VAL A 81 11.10 3.05 -12.05
N THR A 82 10.24 3.26 -11.07
CA THR A 82 10.04 2.29 -10.00
C THR A 82 9.02 1.23 -10.39
N TYR A 83 9.18 0.02 -9.88
CA TYR A 83 8.21 -1.07 -10.04
C TYR A 83 7.18 -1.10 -8.90
N TYR A 84 7.37 -0.26 -7.89
CA TYR A 84 6.42 -0.10 -6.78
C TYR A 84 5.31 0.89 -7.13
N ASN A 85 4.10 0.55 -6.72
CA ASN A 85 2.94 1.43 -6.87
C ASN A 85 2.73 2.29 -5.63
N CYS A 86 2.99 1.72 -4.45
CA CYS A 86 2.61 2.24 -3.15
C CYS A 86 3.84 2.58 -2.33
N PHE A 87 3.85 3.78 -1.77
CA PHE A 87 4.91 4.32 -0.92
C PHE A 87 4.31 5.03 0.28
N VAL A 88 4.98 4.93 1.41
CA VAL A 88 4.82 5.84 2.55
C VAL A 88 6.19 6.40 2.87
N ILE A 89 6.31 7.72 2.91
CA ILE A 89 7.53 8.41 3.32
C ILE A 89 7.43 8.85 4.77
N PRO A 90 8.55 9.15 5.45
CA PRO A 90 8.53 9.67 6.80
C PRO A 90 7.61 10.88 6.94
N SER A 91 6.96 11.01 8.09
CA SER A 91 6.28 12.25 8.45
C SER A 91 7.24 13.43 8.35
N PRO A 92 6.82 14.61 7.86
CA PRO A 92 7.69 15.75 7.76
C PRO A 92 8.21 16.16 9.15
N LYS A 93 9.48 16.52 9.25
CA LYS A 93 9.96 17.19 10.46
C LYS A 93 9.23 18.53 10.61
N ASP A 94 8.91 18.90 11.84
CA ASP A 94 8.16 20.14 12.13
C ASP A 94 9.03 21.40 11.95
N SER A 95 9.47 21.61 10.72
CA SER A 95 10.26 22.76 10.27
C SER A 95 10.02 23.00 8.78
N ARG A 96 10.29 24.23 8.29
CA ARG A 96 10.20 24.52 6.85
C ARG A 96 11.07 23.58 6.02
N ASP A 97 12.31 23.37 6.45
CA ASP A 97 13.23 22.48 5.73
C ASP A 97 12.72 21.04 5.70
N GLY A 98 12.16 20.54 6.84
CA GLY A 98 11.59 19.21 6.89
C GLY A 98 10.37 19.04 5.99
N ILE A 99 9.51 20.04 5.92
CA ILE A 99 8.33 20.04 5.03
C ILE A 99 8.77 20.06 3.56
N LEU A 100 9.74 20.91 3.20
CA LEU A 100 10.26 21.00 1.83
C LEU A 100 11.06 19.75 1.43
N GLU A 101 11.79 19.14 2.36
CA GLU A 101 12.44 17.85 2.09
C GLU A 101 11.41 16.73 1.83
N THR A 102 10.32 16.70 2.59
CA THR A 102 9.20 15.76 2.35
C THR A 102 8.55 16.02 0.98
N LEU A 103 8.37 17.27 0.58
CA LEU A 103 7.89 17.63 -0.77
C LEU A 103 8.84 17.12 -1.85
N LYS A 104 10.14 17.32 -1.71
CA LYS A 104 11.16 16.81 -2.64
C LYS A 104 11.11 15.29 -2.76
N GLN A 105 11.03 14.58 -1.63
CA GLN A 105 10.92 13.11 -1.62
C GLN A 105 9.67 12.64 -2.34
N MET A 106 8.54 13.28 -2.10
CA MET A 106 7.28 13.00 -2.78
C MET A 106 7.40 13.20 -4.30
N VAL A 107 7.95 14.32 -4.73
CA VAL A 107 8.14 14.66 -6.16
C VAL A 107 9.01 13.62 -6.86
N GLU A 108 10.15 13.24 -6.27
CA GLU A 108 11.08 12.27 -6.84
C GLU A 108 10.46 10.86 -7.00
N ILE A 109 9.64 10.44 -6.04
CA ILE A 109 8.91 9.17 -6.13
C ILE A 109 7.84 9.24 -7.22
N MET A 110 7.03 10.31 -7.22
CA MET A 110 5.95 10.48 -8.19
C MET A 110 6.47 10.64 -9.62
N ALA A 111 7.58 11.34 -9.82
CA ALA A 111 8.23 11.46 -11.13
C ALA A 111 8.63 10.10 -11.72
N ARG A 112 8.94 9.09 -10.89
CA ARG A 112 9.20 7.71 -11.29
C ARG A 112 7.95 6.81 -11.29
N GLY A 113 6.81 7.41 -10.97
CA GLY A 113 5.48 6.79 -11.11
C GLY A 113 4.90 6.19 -9.83
N GLY A 114 5.50 6.37 -8.66
CA GLY A 114 4.95 5.93 -7.37
C GLY A 114 3.81 6.82 -6.88
N GLY A 115 2.87 6.26 -6.10
CA GLY A 115 1.91 7.00 -5.31
C GLY A 115 2.38 7.08 -3.86
N VAL A 116 2.16 8.21 -3.17
CA VAL A 116 2.77 8.50 -1.87
C VAL A 116 1.72 8.74 -0.78
N GLY A 117 1.93 8.17 0.40
CA GLY A 117 1.20 8.50 1.63
C GLY A 117 2.09 9.28 2.61
N ILE A 118 1.53 10.30 3.25
CA ILE A 118 2.21 11.17 4.22
C ILE A 118 1.31 11.38 5.43
N ASN A 119 1.83 11.13 6.61
CA ASN A 119 1.17 11.49 7.87
C ASN A 119 1.65 12.87 8.32
N LEU A 120 0.73 13.83 8.41
CA LEU A 120 1.01 15.22 8.73
C LEU A 120 0.95 15.53 10.24
N SER A 121 0.67 14.54 11.09
CA SER A 121 0.45 14.74 12.54
C SER A 121 1.71 15.17 13.29
N SER A 122 2.87 15.12 12.65
CA SER A 122 4.11 15.67 13.21
C SER A 122 4.18 17.19 13.20
N LEU A 123 3.38 17.84 12.36
CA LEU A 123 3.40 19.29 12.20
C LEU A 123 2.62 19.97 13.33
N ARG A 124 3.22 21.02 13.92
CA ARG A 124 2.57 21.83 14.97
C ARG A 124 1.26 22.45 14.48
N PRO A 125 0.28 22.60 15.36
CA PRO A 125 -1.03 23.11 14.99
C PRO A 125 -0.99 24.57 14.56
N LYS A 126 -2.05 24.98 13.85
CA LYS A 126 -2.31 26.35 13.46
C LYS A 126 -2.33 27.29 14.68
N GLY A 127 -1.69 28.44 14.56
CA GLY A 127 -1.57 29.41 15.64
C GLY A 127 -0.50 29.08 16.70
N ALA A 128 0.15 27.91 16.63
CA ALA A 128 1.26 27.59 17.51
C ALA A 128 2.47 28.49 17.22
N ARG A 129 3.21 28.85 18.29
CA ARG A 129 4.34 29.77 18.19
C ARG A 129 5.50 29.23 17.40
N VAL A 130 6.06 30.05 16.51
CA VAL A 130 7.32 29.79 15.79
C VAL A 130 8.38 30.75 16.32
N LYS A 131 9.10 30.32 17.37
CA LYS A 131 10.01 31.18 18.17
C LYS A 131 11.05 31.89 17.33
N LYS A 132 11.74 31.18 16.42
CA LYS A 132 12.86 31.73 15.61
C LYS A 132 12.50 32.89 14.72
N VAL A 133 11.25 33.00 14.29
CA VAL A 133 10.77 34.12 13.42
C VAL A 133 9.71 34.98 14.08
N ASN A 134 9.47 34.77 15.37
CA ASN A 134 8.47 35.49 16.16
C ASN A 134 7.06 35.49 15.55
N GLY A 135 6.69 34.40 14.88
CA GLY A 135 5.43 34.24 14.16
C GLY A 135 4.60 33.07 14.64
N PHE A 136 3.60 32.70 13.86
CA PHE A 136 2.66 31.61 14.14
C PHE A 136 2.62 30.63 13.01
N SER A 137 2.35 29.35 13.35
CA SER A 137 2.18 28.26 12.40
C SER A 137 0.89 28.42 11.59
N SER A 138 0.95 28.11 10.32
CA SER A 138 -0.24 27.98 9.47
C SER A 138 -1.00 26.65 9.63
N GLY A 139 -0.37 25.66 10.29
CA GLY A 139 -0.92 24.33 10.55
C GLY A 139 -0.79 23.34 9.40
N PRO A 140 -1.00 22.03 9.67
CA PRO A 140 -0.86 20.96 8.69
C PRO A 140 -1.82 21.07 7.51
N VAL A 141 -3.02 21.63 7.70
CA VAL A 141 -4.02 21.74 6.62
C VAL A 141 -3.56 22.70 5.52
N ASN A 142 -2.94 23.82 5.89
CA ASN A 142 -2.39 24.76 4.90
C ASN A 142 -1.15 24.18 4.18
N TRP A 143 -0.31 23.42 4.90
CA TRP A 143 0.80 22.71 4.26
C TRP A 143 0.31 21.57 3.34
N ALA A 144 -0.84 20.94 3.66
CA ALA A 144 -1.47 19.95 2.80
C ALA A 144 -1.79 20.51 1.41
N GLU A 145 -2.17 21.78 1.30
CA GLU A 145 -2.42 22.42 0.00
C GLU A 145 -1.18 22.46 -0.89
N LEU A 146 0.01 22.73 -0.32
CA LEU A 146 1.27 22.69 -1.08
C LEU A 146 1.52 21.33 -1.71
N PHE A 147 1.36 20.25 -0.94
CA PHE A 147 1.51 18.87 -1.44
C PHE A 147 0.46 18.54 -2.48
N SER A 148 -0.78 18.99 -2.28
CA SER A 148 -1.90 18.79 -3.20
C SER A 148 -1.66 19.45 -4.57
N VAL A 149 -1.28 20.73 -4.57
CA VAL A 149 -0.97 21.50 -5.79
C VAL A 149 0.21 20.87 -6.52
N ALA A 150 1.28 20.52 -5.81
CA ALA A 150 2.43 19.84 -6.41
C ALA A 150 2.01 18.54 -7.11
N THR A 151 1.17 17.72 -6.47
CA THR A 151 0.71 16.44 -7.03
C THR A 151 -0.16 16.62 -8.27
N LYS A 152 -1.08 17.58 -8.25
CA LYS A 152 -2.09 17.75 -9.29
C LYS A 152 -1.54 18.47 -10.53
N ASP A 153 -0.84 19.58 -10.32
CA ASP A 153 -0.61 20.59 -11.36
C ASP A 153 0.86 20.71 -11.79
N ILE A 154 1.83 20.32 -10.93
CA ILE A 154 3.25 20.65 -11.15
C ILE A 154 4.08 19.44 -11.55
N ILE A 155 3.85 18.27 -10.96
CA ILE A 155 4.72 17.12 -11.17
C ILE A 155 4.50 16.51 -12.55
N GLN A 156 5.52 16.58 -13.38
CA GLN A 156 5.62 15.77 -14.59
C GLN A 156 6.01 14.35 -14.21
N GLN A 157 5.12 13.42 -14.49
CA GLN A 157 5.34 12.02 -14.13
C GLN A 157 5.95 11.24 -15.28
N GLY A 158 6.83 10.30 -14.92
CA GLY A 158 7.30 9.26 -15.82
C GLY A 158 6.12 8.37 -16.25
N GLY A 159 5.75 8.41 -17.51
CA GLY A 159 4.64 7.65 -18.07
C GLY A 159 3.32 8.39 -18.09
N SER A 160 2.22 7.66 -18.26
CA SER A 160 0.89 8.16 -18.56
C SER A 160 -0.04 8.36 -17.36
N ARG A 161 0.46 8.29 -16.13
CA ARG A 161 -0.36 8.40 -14.91
C ARG A 161 -0.11 9.71 -14.18
N ARG A 162 -1.17 10.31 -13.62
CA ARG A 162 -1.12 11.44 -12.69
C ARG A 162 -0.59 10.99 -11.32
N GLY A 163 -0.09 11.92 -10.50
CA GLY A 163 0.26 11.72 -9.10
C GLY A 163 -0.90 11.16 -8.31
N ALA A 164 -0.57 10.41 -7.27
CA ALA A 164 -1.54 9.97 -6.29
C ALA A 164 -0.95 10.23 -4.91
N LEU A 165 -1.72 10.92 -4.07
CA LEU A 165 -1.31 11.33 -2.74
C LEU A 165 -2.36 10.95 -1.71
N MET A 166 -1.93 10.43 -0.58
CA MET A 166 -2.71 10.29 0.65
C MET A 166 -2.12 11.20 1.71
N LEU A 167 -2.94 12.04 2.33
CA LEU A 167 -2.57 12.82 3.50
C LEU A 167 -3.39 12.35 4.70
N MET A 168 -2.72 12.14 5.83
CA MET A 168 -3.35 11.64 7.03
C MET A 168 -3.11 12.54 8.23
N LEU A 169 -4.07 12.59 9.14
CA LEU A 169 -3.97 13.27 10.42
C LEU A 169 -4.59 12.39 11.52
N TRP A 170 -4.01 12.41 12.73
CA TRP A 170 -4.54 11.67 13.86
C TRP A 170 -5.73 12.37 14.52
N ASP A 171 -6.63 11.59 15.10
CA ASP A 171 -7.84 11.99 15.83
C ASP A 171 -7.59 12.91 17.03
N TRP A 172 -6.37 12.88 17.58
CA TRP A 172 -5.96 13.73 18.72
C TRP A 172 -5.36 15.07 18.30
N HIS A 173 -5.09 15.31 17.01
CA HIS A 173 -4.41 16.53 16.56
C HIS A 173 -5.32 17.77 16.70
N PRO A 174 -4.80 18.92 17.17
CA PRO A 174 -5.61 20.12 17.35
C PRO A 174 -6.36 20.62 16.11
N ASP A 175 -5.80 20.42 14.93
CA ASP A 175 -6.40 20.84 13.65
C ASP A 175 -7.30 19.78 13.00
N ILE A 176 -7.69 18.73 13.72
CA ILE A 176 -8.46 17.61 13.15
C ILE A 176 -9.82 18.04 12.59
N GLU A 177 -10.53 18.96 13.26
CA GLU A 177 -11.82 19.45 12.78
C GLU A 177 -11.68 20.21 11.45
N GLU A 178 -10.64 21.04 11.30
CA GLU A 178 -10.33 21.76 10.05
C GLU A 178 -9.95 20.77 8.94
N PHE A 179 -9.13 19.75 9.26
CA PHE A 179 -8.73 18.70 8.32
C PHE A 179 -9.92 17.91 7.78
N ILE A 180 -10.86 17.51 8.64
CA ILE A 180 -12.07 16.76 8.24
C ILE A 180 -12.94 17.61 7.32
N ALA A 181 -13.08 18.90 7.64
CA ALA A 181 -14.00 19.78 6.93
C ALA A 181 -13.44 20.40 5.64
N VAL A 182 -12.12 20.35 5.42
CA VAL A 182 -11.46 21.13 4.35
C VAL A 182 -12.01 20.85 2.96
N LYS A 183 -12.35 19.59 2.64
CA LYS A 183 -12.94 19.18 1.34
C LYS A 183 -14.45 19.43 1.22
N GLN A 184 -15.06 20.07 2.19
CA GLN A 184 -16.38 20.65 1.95
C GLN A 184 -16.32 21.81 0.95
N ASP A 185 -15.14 22.42 0.81
CA ASP A 185 -14.75 23.26 -0.34
C ASP A 185 -13.96 22.36 -1.32
N LEU A 186 -14.63 21.91 -2.40
CA LEU A 186 -14.05 21.01 -3.40
C LEU A 186 -12.89 21.62 -4.20
N SER A 187 -12.62 22.92 -4.07
CA SER A 187 -11.46 23.57 -4.67
C SER A 187 -10.16 23.32 -3.89
N LYS A 188 -10.28 22.98 -2.58
CA LYS A 188 -9.14 22.78 -1.69
C LYS A 188 -8.68 21.32 -1.67
N ILE A 189 -7.39 21.13 -1.60
CA ILE A 189 -6.70 19.83 -1.46
C ILE A 189 -7.25 18.78 -2.45
N ASN A 190 -7.58 19.19 -3.67
CA ASN A 190 -8.18 18.32 -4.67
C ASN A 190 -7.17 17.42 -5.42
N GLY A 191 -5.88 17.55 -5.12
CA GLY A 191 -4.80 16.69 -5.60
C GLY A 191 -4.42 15.55 -4.63
N ALA A 192 -5.09 15.42 -3.48
CA ALA A 192 -4.80 14.41 -2.48
C ALA A 192 -6.07 13.76 -1.94
N ASN A 193 -6.01 12.49 -1.57
CA ASN A 193 -6.99 11.82 -0.74
C ASN A 193 -6.70 12.12 0.74
N LEU A 194 -7.73 12.21 1.56
CA LEU A 194 -7.61 12.47 3.00
C LEU A 194 -8.14 11.29 3.80
N SER A 195 -7.43 10.93 4.88
CA SER A 195 -7.91 9.95 5.85
C SER A 195 -7.52 10.33 7.27
N VAL A 196 -8.40 10.04 8.21
CA VAL A 196 -8.15 10.22 9.65
C VAL A 196 -7.59 8.93 10.24
N ASN A 197 -6.47 9.02 10.95
CA ASN A 197 -5.99 7.93 11.78
C ASN A 197 -6.83 7.87 13.06
N ILE A 198 -7.49 6.75 13.30
CA ILE A 198 -8.39 6.53 14.43
C ILE A 198 -7.70 5.63 15.44
N SER A 199 -7.66 6.07 16.70
CA SER A 199 -7.23 5.28 17.85
C SER A 199 -8.39 4.44 18.42
N ASP A 200 -8.06 3.32 19.04
CA ASP A 200 -9.07 2.49 19.73
C ASP A 200 -9.70 3.28 20.89
N ARG A 201 -8.89 4.07 21.62
CA ARG A 201 -9.36 4.93 22.71
C ARG A 201 -10.33 6.02 22.24
N PHE A 202 -10.10 6.61 21.06
CA PHE A 202 -11.06 7.54 20.47
C PHE A 202 -12.40 6.86 20.21
N MET A 203 -12.40 5.65 19.65
CA MET A 203 -13.64 4.91 19.40
C MET A 203 -14.37 4.55 20.68
N GLU A 204 -13.66 4.20 21.74
CA GLU A 204 -14.25 3.98 23.07
C GLU A 204 -14.91 5.26 23.62
N ALA A 205 -14.23 6.41 23.45
CA ALA A 205 -14.78 7.71 23.83
C ALA A 205 -16.02 8.09 23.00
N VAL A 206 -16.03 7.75 21.70
CA VAL A 206 -17.19 7.91 20.81
C VAL A 206 -18.37 7.06 21.31
N GLU A 207 -18.12 5.81 21.65
CA GLU A 207 -19.19 4.90 22.13
C GLU A 207 -19.81 5.38 23.44
N LYS A 208 -19.00 5.88 24.36
CA LYS A 208 -19.41 6.34 25.69
C LYS A 208 -19.84 7.80 25.76
N ASP A 209 -19.77 8.52 24.65
CA ASP A 209 -19.98 9.99 24.56
C ASP A 209 -19.10 10.80 25.52
N GLU A 210 -17.84 10.39 25.67
CA GLU A 210 -16.85 11.04 26.51
C GLU A 210 -16.23 12.28 25.84
N ASP A 211 -15.58 13.09 26.66
CA ASP A 211 -14.78 14.21 26.19
C ASP A 211 -13.47 13.70 25.57
N TRP A 212 -13.05 14.37 24.51
CA TRP A 212 -11.82 14.08 23.78
C TRP A 212 -10.92 15.29 23.75
N SER A 213 -9.70 15.16 24.25
CA SER A 213 -8.73 16.23 24.27
C SER A 213 -7.90 16.25 22.99
N LEU A 214 -7.92 17.37 22.29
CA LEU A 214 -7.03 17.64 21.17
C LEU A 214 -5.72 18.17 21.71
N VAL A 215 -4.64 17.43 21.48
CA VAL A 215 -3.35 17.63 22.14
C VAL A 215 -2.21 17.70 21.13
N PHE A 216 -1.11 18.31 21.56
CA PHE A 216 0.14 18.30 20.83
C PHE A 216 1.31 18.34 21.82
N PRO A 217 2.52 17.84 21.48
CA PRO A 217 3.68 17.99 22.32
C PRO A 217 3.90 19.41 22.83
N ASP A 218 4.45 19.54 24.02
CA ASP A 218 4.87 20.83 24.53
C ASP A 218 6.04 21.35 23.67
N LEU A 219 5.82 22.41 22.92
CA LEU A 219 6.81 23.05 22.04
C LEU A 219 7.95 23.74 22.81
N ASP A 220 7.84 23.84 24.15
CA ASP A 220 8.87 24.38 25.03
C ASP A 220 9.78 23.30 25.61
N ASP A 221 9.49 22.01 25.35
CA ASP A 221 10.37 20.89 25.69
C ASP A 221 11.73 21.06 24.99
N PRO A 222 12.85 21.04 25.72
CA PRO A 222 14.17 21.28 25.14
C PRO A 222 14.59 20.25 24.08
N ASP A 223 14.05 19.03 24.13
CA ASP A 223 14.36 17.96 23.20
C ASP A 223 13.36 17.87 22.03
N TYR A 224 12.37 18.79 21.96
CA TYR A 224 11.31 18.72 20.96
C TYR A 224 11.84 18.58 19.53
N ASP A 225 12.72 19.47 19.11
CA ASP A 225 13.27 19.47 17.72
C ASP A 225 14.06 18.19 17.39
N GLN A 226 14.54 17.46 18.39
CA GLN A 226 15.40 16.28 18.22
C GLN A 226 14.62 14.97 18.32
N THR A 227 13.58 14.91 19.16
CA THR A 227 12.88 13.66 19.50
C THR A 227 11.49 13.52 18.92
N TRP A 228 10.83 14.66 18.59
CA TRP A 228 9.48 14.60 18.02
C TRP A 228 9.49 14.09 16.58
N ASN A 229 8.81 12.97 16.35
CA ASN A 229 8.73 12.28 15.06
C ASN A 229 7.28 12.09 14.54
N GLY A 230 6.28 12.61 15.27
CA GLY A 230 4.85 12.45 14.95
C GLY A 230 4.17 11.31 15.68
N ASP A 231 4.88 10.52 16.53
CA ASP A 231 4.30 9.47 17.36
C ASP A 231 4.04 9.97 18.79
N LEU A 232 2.76 10.31 19.04
CA LEU A 232 2.34 10.85 20.33
C LEU A 232 2.47 9.81 21.45
N GLU A 233 2.24 8.54 21.16
CA GLU A 233 2.36 7.47 22.15
C GLU A 233 3.81 7.29 22.59
N GLU A 234 4.75 7.33 21.66
CA GLU A 234 6.19 7.28 21.94
C GLU A 234 6.62 8.51 22.77
N TRP A 235 6.17 9.70 22.39
CA TRP A 235 6.43 10.94 23.13
C TRP A 235 5.98 10.84 24.59
N ILE A 236 4.76 10.38 24.85
CA ILE A 236 4.22 10.21 26.20
C ILE A 236 4.99 9.11 26.97
N LYS A 237 5.37 8.00 26.32
CA LYS A 237 6.18 6.94 26.95
C LYS A 237 7.57 7.41 27.39
N MET A 238 8.13 8.41 26.72
CA MET A 238 9.37 9.07 27.13
C MET A 238 9.18 9.98 28.37
N GLY A 239 7.96 10.07 28.93
CA GLY A 239 7.65 10.94 30.07
C GLY A 239 7.49 12.42 29.71
N LYS A 240 7.42 12.75 28.43
CA LYS A 240 7.33 14.12 27.92
C LYS A 240 5.90 14.66 27.96
N LYS A 241 5.77 15.97 28.19
CA LYS A 241 4.47 16.64 28.36
C LYS A 241 3.79 16.92 27.04
N VAL A 242 2.46 16.92 27.08
CA VAL A 242 1.59 17.37 26.00
C VAL A 242 0.77 18.58 26.47
N LYS A 243 0.47 19.48 25.55
CA LYS A 243 -0.41 20.62 25.77
C LYS A 243 -1.79 20.28 25.23
N VAL A 244 -2.83 20.52 26.01
CA VAL A 244 -4.23 20.46 25.57
C VAL A 244 -4.57 21.79 24.92
N TYR A 245 -4.97 21.74 23.64
CA TYR A 245 -5.38 22.92 22.87
C TYR A 245 -6.90 23.12 22.94
N LYS A 246 -7.66 22.04 22.96
CA LYS A 246 -9.11 22.04 22.98
C LYS A 246 -9.63 20.72 23.53
N THR A 247 -10.77 20.76 24.20
CA THR A 247 -11.53 19.56 24.57
C THR A 247 -12.91 19.63 23.89
N VAL A 248 -13.32 18.52 23.26
CA VAL A 248 -14.59 18.40 22.54
C VAL A 248 -15.20 17.03 22.81
N LYS A 249 -16.50 16.84 22.52
CA LYS A 249 -17.11 15.52 22.55
C LYS A 249 -16.53 14.65 21.41
N ALA A 250 -16.07 13.43 21.72
CA ALA A 250 -15.55 12.49 20.72
C ALA A 250 -16.62 12.20 19.65
N ARG A 251 -17.89 12.06 20.08
CA ARG A 251 -19.05 11.88 19.18
C ARG A 251 -19.16 13.00 18.15
N LYS A 252 -18.90 14.25 18.53
CA LYS A 252 -18.97 15.40 17.63
C LYS A 252 -17.95 15.29 16.48
N ILE A 253 -16.71 14.84 16.78
CA ILE A 253 -15.69 14.62 15.75
C ILE A 253 -16.12 13.47 14.83
N TRP A 254 -16.64 12.38 15.39
CA TRP A 254 -17.10 11.23 14.61
C TRP A 254 -18.26 11.60 13.67
N ASP A 255 -19.24 12.36 14.17
CA ASP A 255 -20.36 12.84 13.36
C ASP A 255 -19.89 13.79 12.25
N LEU A 256 -18.87 14.63 12.51
CA LEU A 256 -18.24 15.49 11.50
C LEU A 256 -17.59 14.66 10.39
N ILE A 257 -16.87 13.60 10.74
CA ILE A 257 -16.30 12.65 9.77
C ILE A 257 -17.41 12.03 8.92
N ALA A 258 -18.47 11.52 9.56
CA ALA A 258 -19.58 10.88 8.86
C ALA A 258 -20.28 11.83 7.90
N GLN A 259 -20.55 13.07 8.34
CA GLN A 259 -21.17 14.11 7.50
C GLN A 259 -20.28 14.52 6.33
N ALA A 260 -18.98 14.71 6.56
CA ALA A 260 -18.03 15.06 5.52
C ALA A 260 -17.93 13.94 4.47
N ALA A 261 -17.78 12.70 4.92
CA ALA A 261 -17.73 11.54 4.03
C ALA A 261 -19.02 11.35 3.23
N TRP A 262 -20.18 11.62 3.82
CA TRP A 262 -21.44 11.59 3.10
C TRP A 262 -21.52 12.63 2.00
N ARG A 263 -21.01 13.85 2.23
CA ARG A 263 -21.07 14.96 1.27
C ARG A 263 -20.05 14.87 0.15
N SER A 264 -18.80 14.46 0.45
CA SER A 264 -17.67 14.54 -0.46
C SER A 264 -16.91 13.21 -0.62
N ALA A 265 -17.41 12.09 -0.06
CA ALA A 265 -16.75 10.79 0.02
C ALA A 265 -15.42 10.80 0.81
N GLU A 266 -15.06 11.90 1.46
CA GLU A 266 -13.84 12.07 2.26
C GLU A 266 -14.10 12.87 3.54
N PRO A 267 -13.29 12.68 4.60
CA PRO A 267 -12.13 11.80 4.68
C PRO A 267 -12.52 10.32 4.85
N GLY A 268 -11.60 9.43 4.46
CA GLY A 268 -11.62 8.04 4.92
C GLY A 268 -11.22 7.92 6.38
N VAL A 269 -11.38 6.74 6.97
CA VAL A 269 -10.90 6.42 8.32
C VAL A 269 -10.00 5.20 8.29
N VAL A 270 -8.93 5.22 9.09
CA VAL A 270 -8.01 4.10 9.23
C VAL A 270 -7.81 3.79 10.71
N PHE A 271 -8.20 2.59 11.12
CA PHE A 271 -7.99 2.09 12.49
C PHE A 271 -6.53 1.66 12.69
N MET A 272 -5.66 2.65 12.81
CA MET A 272 -4.21 2.49 12.74
C MET A 272 -3.64 1.58 13.84
N GLU A 273 -4.21 1.61 15.05
CA GLU A 273 -3.78 0.73 16.12
C GLU A 273 -4.08 -0.74 15.83
N ARG A 274 -5.22 -1.04 15.16
CA ARG A 274 -5.55 -2.40 14.72
C ARG A 274 -4.61 -2.91 13.65
N TYR A 275 -4.18 -2.03 12.71
CA TYR A 275 -3.11 -2.36 11.78
C TYR A 275 -1.86 -2.82 12.52
N ASN A 276 -1.38 -2.03 13.47
CA ASN A 276 -0.16 -2.32 14.22
C ASN A 276 -0.29 -3.57 15.12
N LYS A 277 -1.47 -3.83 15.71
CA LYS A 277 -1.74 -5.06 16.49
C LYS A 277 -1.66 -6.34 15.66
N LEU A 278 -2.02 -6.25 14.35
CA LEU A 278 -2.02 -7.40 13.43
C LEU A 278 -0.76 -7.46 12.55
N TYR A 279 0.11 -6.46 12.65
CA TYR A 279 1.28 -6.31 11.81
C TYR A 279 2.33 -7.38 12.11
N ASN A 280 2.80 -8.10 11.08
CA ASN A 280 3.77 -9.18 11.25
C ASN A 280 5.14 -8.68 11.71
N ASN A 281 5.51 -7.45 11.35
CA ASN A 281 6.81 -6.83 11.70
C ASN A 281 6.74 -5.98 12.99
N TRP A 282 5.75 -6.21 13.85
CA TRP A 282 5.45 -5.48 15.08
C TRP A 282 6.67 -5.24 16.00
N TYR A 283 7.69 -6.06 15.90
CA TYR A 283 8.87 -6.08 16.79
C TYR A 283 10.00 -5.14 16.33
N TRP A 284 9.98 -4.60 15.11
CA TRP A 284 11.05 -3.72 14.63
C TRP A 284 10.56 -2.49 13.86
N ASN A 285 9.29 -2.44 13.48
CA ASN A 285 8.76 -1.44 12.56
C ASN A 285 7.30 -1.12 12.93
N ARG A 286 6.83 0.08 12.61
CA ARG A 286 5.46 0.53 12.91
C ARG A 286 4.82 1.17 11.68
N ILE A 287 3.59 0.81 11.41
CA ILE A 287 2.76 1.44 10.39
C ILE A 287 2.30 2.80 10.90
N ASN A 288 2.48 3.86 10.10
CA ASN A 288 2.07 5.22 10.47
C ASN A 288 1.21 5.92 9.42
N CYS A 289 1.10 5.35 8.22
CA CYS A 289 0.30 5.92 7.13
C CYS A 289 -0.18 4.79 6.20
N VAL A 290 -1.11 5.11 5.30
CA VAL A 290 -1.49 4.22 4.19
C VAL A 290 -1.09 4.83 2.85
N ASN A 291 -1.03 3.98 1.82
CA ASN A 291 -0.82 4.41 0.44
C ASN A 291 -2.03 5.21 -0.11
N PRO A 292 -1.94 5.84 -1.29
CA PRO A 292 -3.00 6.74 -1.81
C PRO A 292 -4.40 6.13 -1.91
N CYS A 293 -4.51 4.83 -2.18
CA CYS A 293 -5.81 4.16 -2.28
C CYS A 293 -6.30 3.59 -0.94
N GLY A 294 -5.47 3.60 0.11
CA GLY A 294 -5.83 3.21 1.46
C GLY A 294 -5.84 1.70 1.74
N GLU A 295 -5.50 0.86 0.76
CA GLU A 295 -5.53 -0.60 0.91
C GLU A 295 -4.37 -1.15 1.72
N GLU A 296 -3.30 -0.39 1.94
CA GLU A 296 -2.07 -0.89 2.53
C GLU A 296 -1.48 0.06 3.57
N GLY A 297 -1.40 -0.43 4.80
CA GLY A 297 -0.65 0.23 5.87
C GLY A 297 0.85 -0.03 5.72
N LEU A 298 1.63 1.04 5.67
CA LEU A 298 3.07 1.01 5.46
C LEU A 298 3.82 1.79 6.55
N PRO A 299 5.02 1.32 6.95
CA PRO A 299 5.92 2.10 7.78
C PRO A 299 6.56 3.22 6.95
N ALA A 300 7.28 4.11 7.62
CA ALA A 300 8.14 5.07 6.93
C ALA A 300 9.13 4.35 6.00
N TRP A 301 9.26 4.82 4.76
CA TRP A 301 10.01 4.20 3.67
C TRP A 301 9.49 2.83 3.23
N GLY A 302 8.31 2.44 3.71
CA GLY A 302 7.63 1.23 3.26
C GLY A 302 7.10 1.38 1.84
N VAL A 303 7.20 0.30 1.08
CA VAL A 303 6.70 0.21 -0.30
C VAL A 303 6.07 -1.14 -0.58
N CYS A 304 5.23 -1.21 -1.60
CA CYS A 304 4.69 -2.48 -2.07
C CYS A 304 4.59 -2.55 -3.60
N ASN A 305 5.02 -3.66 -4.15
CA ASN A 305 4.70 -4.04 -5.51
C ASN A 305 3.38 -4.83 -5.55
N LEU A 306 2.61 -4.62 -6.60
CA LEU A 306 1.26 -5.16 -6.69
C LEU A 306 1.17 -6.26 -7.74
N GLY A 307 0.24 -7.18 -7.52
CA GLY A 307 -0.17 -8.16 -8.53
C GLY A 307 -1.50 -8.79 -8.16
N SER A 308 -2.35 -9.06 -9.14
CA SER A 308 -3.69 -9.57 -8.91
C SER A 308 -3.95 -10.86 -9.69
N ILE A 309 -4.48 -11.87 -9.00
CA ILE A 309 -4.98 -13.09 -9.63
C ILE A 309 -6.41 -12.83 -10.11
N ASN A 310 -6.65 -13.06 -11.39
CA ASN A 310 -7.98 -12.93 -11.98
C ASN A 310 -8.81 -14.19 -11.72
N LEU A 311 -9.66 -14.14 -10.72
CA LEU A 311 -10.50 -15.25 -10.31
C LEU A 311 -11.50 -15.68 -11.41
N ASN A 312 -11.94 -14.71 -12.24
CA ASN A 312 -12.82 -14.98 -13.36
C ASN A 312 -12.18 -15.88 -14.42
N ALA A 313 -10.87 -15.75 -14.64
CA ALA A 313 -10.13 -16.59 -15.58
C ALA A 313 -9.96 -18.07 -15.12
N LEU A 314 -10.28 -18.34 -13.85
CA LEU A 314 -10.20 -19.67 -13.25
C LEU A 314 -11.53 -20.43 -13.24
N VAL A 315 -12.61 -19.82 -13.72
CA VAL A 315 -13.88 -20.52 -13.90
C VAL A 315 -13.85 -21.25 -15.25
N LYS A 316 -14.01 -22.56 -15.21
CA LYS A 316 -14.08 -23.46 -16.38
C LYS A 316 -15.49 -23.99 -16.55
N PHE A 317 -15.82 -24.30 -17.79
CA PHE A 317 -17.09 -24.92 -18.14
C PHE A 317 -16.83 -26.34 -18.65
N ASP A 318 -17.48 -27.31 -18.03
CA ASP A 318 -17.33 -28.72 -18.37
C ASP A 318 -18.55 -29.20 -19.17
N GLY A 319 -18.26 -29.99 -20.22
CA GLY A 319 -19.24 -30.73 -20.99
C GLY A 319 -20.27 -29.91 -21.80
N ILE A 320 -21.24 -30.62 -22.37
CA ILE A 320 -22.33 -30.05 -23.20
C ILE A 320 -23.26 -29.19 -22.34
N GLU A 321 -23.48 -29.56 -21.08
CA GLU A 321 -24.32 -28.80 -20.12
C GLU A 321 -23.66 -27.51 -19.60
N ARG A 322 -22.42 -27.21 -20.00
CA ARG A 322 -21.66 -26.04 -19.56
C ARG A 322 -21.67 -25.82 -18.05
N LYS A 323 -21.56 -26.88 -17.25
CA LYS A 323 -21.52 -26.78 -15.80
C LYS A 323 -20.24 -26.03 -15.39
N ALA A 324 -20.43 -24.89 -14.74
CA ALA A 324 -19.32 -24.06 -14.28
C ALA A 324 -18.65 -24.66 -13.04
N ARG A 325 -17.32 -24.69 -13.03
CA ARG A 325 -16.52 -25.05 -11.86
C ARG A 325 -15.30 -24.16 -11.71
N PHE A 326 -14.85 -23.97 -10.48
CA PHE A 326 -13.66 -23.17 -10.17
C PHE A 326 -12.42 -24.07 -10.09
N ASP A 327 -11.35 -23.67 -10.78
CA ASP A 327 -10.10 -24.42 -10.87
C ASP A 327 -9.14 -24.07 -9.74
N PHE A 328 -9.29 -24.73 -8.58
CA PHE A 328 -8.40 -24.57 -7.42
C PHE A 328 -6.97 -25.06 -7.68
N ALA A 329 -6.76 -25.97 -8.60
CA ALA A 329 -5.40 -26.44 -8.94
C ALA A 329 -4.61 -25.34 -9.63
N SER A 330 -5.21 -24.68 -10.63
CA SER A 330 -4.63 -23.52 -11.29
C SER A 330 -4.46 -22.34 -10.32
N LEU A 331 -5.40 -22.10 -9.38
CA LEU A 331 -5.25 -21.08 -8.35
C LEU A 331 -3.98 -21.30 -7.52
N LYS A 332 -3.79 -22.49 -6.99
CA LYS A 332 -2.59 -22.84 -6.19
C LYS A 332 -1.30 -22.63 -6.99
N LYS A 333 -1.27 -23.06 -8.25
CA LYS A 333 -0.12 -22.86 -9.14
C LYS A 333 0.15 -21.38 -9.39
N LEU A 334 -0.88 -20.58 -9.66
CA LEU A 334 -0.75 -19.12 -9.86
C LEU A 334 -0.21 -18.42 -8.63
N VAL A 335 -0.71 -18.74 -7.43
CA VAL A 335 -0.21 -18.15 -6.19
C VAL A 335 1.28 -18.42 -6.02
N LYS A 336 1.74 -19.64 -6.24
CA LYS A 336 3.18 -20.00 -6.15
C LYS A 336 4.02 -19.17 -7.10
N ILE A 337 3.59 -19.07 -8.35
CA ILE A 337 4.32 -18.30 -9.38
C ILE A 337 4.28 -16.80 -9.06
N ALA A 338 3.13 -16.26 -8.64
CA ALA A 338 2.96 -14.85 -8.33
C ALA A 338 3.82 -14.38 -7.14
N VAL A 339 3.92 -15.20 -6.08
CA VAL A 339 4.79 -14.90 -4.92
C VAL A 339 6.26 -14.83 -5.37
N ARG A 340 6.75 -15.80 -6.16
CA ARG A 340 8.12 -15.75 -6.70
C ARG A 340 8.33 -14.55 -7.62
N PHE A 341 7.36 -14.26 -8.50
CA PHE A 341 7.41 -13.12 -9.41
C PHE A 341 7.57 -11.80 -8.65
N GLN A 342 6.73 -11.59 -7.63
CA GLN A 342 6.77 -10.37 -6.83
C GLN A 342 8.03 -10.28 -5.94
N ASP A 343 8.55 -11.40 -5.42
CA ASP A 343 9.84 -11.43 -4.72
C ASP A 343 11.00 -11.03 -5.65
N ASN A 344 10.99 -11.50 -6.91
CA ASN A 344 11.99 -11.11 -7.90
C ASN A 344 11.93 -9.61 -8.24
N VAL A 345 10.74 -9.01 -8.25
CA VAL A 345 10.57 -7.56 -8.45
C VAL A 345 11.25 -6.76 -7.33
N VAL A 346 11.30 -7.28 -6.09
CA VAL A 346 12.04 -6.66 -4.98
C VAL A 346 13.54 -6.56 -5.30
N ASP A 347 14.11 -7.57 -5.95
CA ASP A 347 15.53 -7.58 -6.32
C ASP A 347 15.83 -6.73 -7.58
N MET A 348 14.79 -6.40 -8.38
CA MET A 348 14.93 -5.66 -9.65
C MET A 348 14.86 -4.13 -9.49
N ASP A 349 14.19 -3.59 -8.47
CA ASP A 349 13.95 -2.15 -8.34
C ASP A 349 15.25 -1.39 -8.06
N SER A 350 15.40 -0.23 -8.68
CA SER A 350 16.59 0.62 -8.52
C SER A 350 16.59 1.45 -7.23
N TYR A 351 15.49 1.46 -6.49
CA TYR A 351 15.30 2.18 -5.23
C TYR A 351 15.63 3.68 -5.28
N VAL A 352 14.61 4.51 -5.36
CA VAL A 352 14.72 5.98 -5.46
C VAL A 352 15.50 6.60 -4.28
N PHE A 353 15.30 6.05 -3.08
CA PHE A 353 15.97 6.50 -1.86
C PHE A 353 16.54 5.31 -1.08
N GLU A 354 17.67 5.55 -0.42
CA GLU A 354 18.34 4.58 0.44
C GLU A 354 17.43 4.09 1.59
N GLY A 355 16.58 4.96 2.13
CA GLY A 355 15.58 4.57 3.15
C GLY A 355 14.64 3.47 2.67
N ILE A 356 14.18 3.56 1.42
CA ILE A 356 13.33 2.54 0.80
C ILE A 356 14.11 1.23 0.63
N ARG A 357 15.35 1.28 0.15
CA ARG A 357 16.21 0.11 -0.01
C ARG A 357 16.43 -0.63 1.30
N LYS A 358 16.75 0.13 2.38
CA LYS A 358 16.94 -0.41 3.74
C LYS A 358 15.67 -1.03 4.31
N THR A 359 14.50 -0.41 4.08
CA THR A 359 13.23 -0.93 4.58
C THR A 359 12.74 -2.13 3.78
N GLN A 360 12.83 -2.07 2.46
CA GLN A 360 12.27 -3.08 1.57
C GLN A 360 13.24 -4.22 1.26
N LEU A 361 14.40 -3.93 0.64
CA LEU A 361 15.34 -4.95 0.19
C LEU A 361 16.10 -5.57 1.38
N GLU A 362 16.61 -4.74 2.27
CA GLU A 362 17.40 -5.12 3.44
C GLU A 362 16.55 -5.27 4.72
N GLY A 363 15.26 -5.04 4.63
CA GLY A 363 14.32 -5.09 5.72
C GLY A 363 13.28 -6.18 5.56
N GLU A 364 12.10 -5.79 5.06
CA GLU A 364 10.89 -6.61 5.13
C GLU A 364 10.56 -7.42 3.88
N ARG A 365 11.12 -7.10 2.73
CA ARG A 365 10.81 -7.72 1.44
C ARG A 365 9.31 -7.94 1.20
N ARG A 366 8.51 -6.92 1.50
CA ARG A 366 7.04 -6.96 1.40
C ARG A 366 6.60 -7.10 -0.07
N ILE A 367 5.56 -7.89 -0.29
CA ILE A 367 4.86 -8.00 -1.57
C ILE A 367 3.35 -7.87 -1.36
N GLY A 368 2.61 -7.53 -2.41
CA GLY A 368 1.16 -7.33 -2.37
C GLY A 368 0.45 -8.17 -3.42
N LEU A 369 0.18 -9.43 -3.10
CA LEU A 369 -0.63 -10.32 -3.93
C LEU A 369 -2.10 -10.18 -3.58
N GLY A 370 -2.91 -9.75 -4.55
CA GLY A 370 -4.36 -9.61 -4.43
C GLY A 370 -5.13 -10.39 -5.49
N THR A 371 -6.37 -10.00 -5.65
CA THR A 371 -7.29 -10.62 -6.61
C THR A 371 -8.12 -9.59 -7.37
N MET A 372 -8.64 -10.00 -8.51
CA MET A 372 -9.64 -9.29 -9.29
C MET A 372 -10.66 -10.28 -9.88
N GLY A 373 -11.79 -9.78 -10.38
CA GLY A 373 -12.78 -10.61 -11.06
C GLY A 373 -13.59 -11.55 -10.17
N LEU A 374 -13.69 -11.26 -8.85
CA LEU A 374 -14.49 -12.07 -7.91
C LEU A 374 -15.99 -12.03 -8.29
N GLY A 375 -16.53 -10.85 -8.58
CA GLY A 375 -17.94 -10.69 -8.98
C GLY A 375 -18.26 -11.50 -10.22
N ASP A 376 -17.42 -11.40 -11.26
CA ASP A 376 -17.59 -12.15 -12.50
C ASP A 376 -17.49 -13.66 -12.29
N ALA A 377 -16.57 -14.11 -11.41
CA ALA A 377 -16.45 -15.53 -11.07
C ALA A 377 -17.72 -16.03 -10.37
N LEU A 378 -18.29 -15.27 -9.45
CA LEU A 378 -19.55 -15.61 -8.78
C LEU A 378 -20.72 -15.68 -9.77
N ILE A 379 -20.83 -14.74 -10.71
CA ILE A 379 -21.84 -14.75 -11.78
C ILE A 379 -21.72 -16.06 -12.60
N LYS A 380 -20.52 -16.37 -13.09
CA LYS A 380 -20.28 -17.61 -13.87
C LYS A 380 -20.57 -18.88 -13.10
N LEU A 381 -20.37 -18.87 -11.78
CA LEU A 381 -20.65 -20.00 -10.89
C LEU A 381 -22.10 -20.04 -10.41
N HIS A 382 -22.94 -19.12 -10.86
CA HIS A 382 -24.33 -18.96 -10.39
C HIS A 382 -24.46 -18.81 -8.86
N LEU A 383 -23.52 -18.08 -8.26
CA LEU A 383 -23.50 -17.78 -6.82
C LEU A 383 -23.90 -16.31 -6.60
N ARG A 384 -25.07 -16.10 -5.99
CA ARG A 384 -25.52 -14.76 -5.62
C ARG A 384 -24.54 -14.13 -4.63
N TYR A 385 -24.02 -12.93 -4.94
CA TYR A 385 -23.13 -12.17 -4.06
C TYR A 385 -23.77 -11.95 -2.68
N GLY A 386 -23.00 -12.13 -1.61
CA GLY A 386 -23.49 -12.02 -0.21
C GLY A 386 -24.34 -13.19 0.29
N SER A 387 -24.63 -14.21 -0.53
CA SER A 387 -25.34 -15.41 -0.07
C SER A 387 -24.45 -16.32 0.79
N LYS A 388 -25.05 -17.14 1.65
CA LYS A 388 -24.31 -18.14 2.46
C LYS A 388 -23.44 -19.07 1.60
N LYS A 389 -23.87 -19.40 0.36
CA LYS A 389 -23.10 -20.23 -0.57
C LYS A 389 -21.89 -19.46 -1.12
N SER A 390 -22.08 -18.20 -1.53
CA SER A 390 -20.95 -17.38 -2.02
C SER A 390 -19.94 -17.08 -0.93
N LEU A 391 -20.37 -16.80 0.31
CA LEU A 391 -19.47 -16.57 1.44
C LEU A 391 -18.60 -17.80 1.75
N LYS A 392 -19.16 -19.01 1.71
CA LYS A 392 -18.38 -20.25 1.85
C LYS A 392 -17.37 -20.45 0.71
N PHE A 393 -17.76 -20.11 -0.51
CA PHE A 393 -16.86 -20.16 -1.65
C PHE A 393 -15.71 -19.13 -1.52
N ILE A 394 -16.04 -17.89 -1.19
CA ILE A 394 -15.07 -16.81 -0.98
C ILE A 394 -14.07 -17.18 0.12
N ASP A 395 -14.55 -17.66 1.28
CA ASP A 395 -13.68 -18.11 2.36
C ASP A 395 -12.70 -19.20 1.89
N LYS A 396 -13.18 -20.19 1.12
CA LYS A 396 -12.31 -21.24 0.56
C LYS A 396 -11.25 -20.68 -0.39
N VAL A 397 -11.62 -19.74 -1.26
CA VAL A 397 -10.68 -19.11 -2.21
C VAL A 397 -9.59 -18.36 -1.45
N TYR A 398 -9.95 -17.47 -0.52
CA TYR A 398 -8.98 -16.63 0.19
C TYR A 398 -8.14 -17.41 1.20
N ARG A 399 -8.68 -18.44 1.85
CA ARG A 399 -7.86 -19.38 2.64
C ARG A 399 -6.85 -20.11 1.76
N THR A 400 -7.24 -20.55 0.56
CA THR A 400 -6.31 -21.20 -0.37
C THR A 400 -5.18 -20.26 -0.77
N ILE A 401 -5.49 -19.00 -1.11
CA ILE A 401 -4.49 -18.00 -1.47
C ILE A 401 -3.54 -17.75 -0.30
N ARG A 402 -4.09 -17.48 0.90
CA ARG A 402 -3.31 -17.24 2.12
C ARG A 402 -2.34 -18.39 2.42
N ASP A 403 -2.86 -19.59 2.49
CA ASP A 403 -2.09 -20.74 2.91
C ASP A 403 -0.98 -21.08 1.91
N VAL A 404 -1.30 -21.08 0.60
CA VAL A 404 -0.32 -21.34 -0.46
C VAL A 404 0.72 -20.21 -0.55
N ALA A 405 0.34 -18.93 -0.34
CA ALA A 405 1.28 -17.82 -0.39
C ALA A 405 2.32 -17.91 0.74
N TYR A 406 1.88 -18.14 1.98
CA TYR A 406 2.80 -18.27 3.12
C TYR A 406 3.65 -19.54 3.05
N GLU A 407 3.08 -20.65 2.61
CA GLU A 407 3.83 -21.88 2.35
C GLU A 407 4.92 -21.66 1.30
N THR A 408 4.58 -20.99 0.20
CA THR A 408 5.53 -20.66 -0.89
C THR A 408 6.64 -19.74 -0.41
N SER A 409 6.30 -18.71 0.38
CA SER A 409 7.30 -17.80 0.94
C SER A 409 8.26 -18.51 1.90
N ALA A 410 7.79 -19.51 2.66
CA ALA A 410 8.66 -20.36 3.49
C ALA A 410 9.54 -21.29 2.62
N GLU A 411 9.04 -21.81 1.51
CA GLU A 411 9.83 -22.58 0.54
C GLU A 411 10.90 -21.70 -0.13
N LEU A 412 10.56 -20.46 -0.51
CA LEU A 412 11.51 -19.49 -1.03
C LEU A 412 12.56 -19.08 0.01
N ALA A 413 12.18 -18.97 1.29
CA ALA A 413 13.14 -18.71 2.35
C ALA A 413 14.17 -19.84 2.51
N LYS A 414 13.75 -21.10 2.33
CA LYS A 414 14.67 -22.24 2.29
C LYS A 414 15.64 -22.15 1.09
N GLU A 415 15.19 -21.62 -0.05
CA GLU A 415 15.98 -21.51 -1.29
C GLU A 415 16.89 -20.27 -1.30
N LYS A 416 16.36 -19.11 -0.91
CA LYS A 416 16.99 -17.78 -1.08
C LYS A 416 17.32 -17.07 0.24
N GLY A 417 17.02 -17.67 1.39
CA GLY A 417 17.09 -17.04 2.72
C GLY A 417 15.81 -16.31 3.11
N ALA A 418 15.58 -16.17 4.41
CA ALA A 418 14.48 -15.37 4.96
C ALA A 418 14.69 -13.86 4.69
N PHE A 419 13.63 -13.06 4.86
CA PHE A 419 13.80 -11.59 4.78
C PHE A 419 14.77 -11.10 5.87
N PRO A 420 15.57 -10.05 5.61
CA PRO A 420 16.72 -9.71 6.46
C PRO A 420 16.37 -9.39 7.91
N LYS A 421 15.21 -8.80 8.19
CA LYS A 421 14.73 -8.48 9.55
C LYS A 421 13.89 -9.59 10.18
N PHE A 422 13.93 -10.81 9.62
CA PHE A 422 13.24 -11.96 10.21
C PHE A 422 13.84 -12.32 11.56
N ASP A 423 13.02 -12.23 12.62
CA ASP A 423 13.37 -12.74 13.94
C ASP A 423 12.69 -14.08 14.17
N LYS A 424 13.51 -15.13 14.39
CA LYS A 424 13.04 -16.51 14.56
C LYS A 424 12.17 -16.72 15.79
N LYS A 425 12.33 -15.86 16.83
CA LYS A 425 11.55 -15.92 18.06
C LYS A 425 10.30 -15.04 17.99
N LEU A 426 10.44 -13.82 17.47
CA LEU A 426 9.39 -12.80 17.52
C LEU A 426 8.38 -12.91 16.35
N TYR A 427 8.85 -13.10 15.12
CA TYR A 427 7.94 -13.17 13.96
C TYR A 427 6.85 -14.26 14.10
N PRO A 428 7.13 -15.50 14.58
CA PRO A 428 6.10 -16.51 14.77
C PRO A 428 5.06 -16.17 15.86
N GLN A 429 5.33 -15.16 16.70
CA GLN A 429 4.39 -14.70 17.72
C GLN A 429 3.35 -13.71 17.18
N GLY A 430 3.52 -13.21 15.95
CA GLY A 430 2.57 -12.32 15.31
C GLY A 430 1.15 -12.88 15.32
N VAL A 431 0.16 -12.02 15.60
CA VAL A 431 -1.25 -12.43 15.74
C VAL A 431 -1.75 -13.12 14.46
N PHE A 432 -1.42 -12.58 13.29
CA PHE A 432 -1.80 -13.16 12.02
C PHE A 432 -1.08 -14.51 11.77
N ILE A 433 0.20 -14.60 12.07
CA ILE A 433 0.99 -15.82 11.84
C ILE A 433 0.46 -17.00 12.66
N ARG A 434 0.00 -16.74 13.89
CA ARG A 434 -0.60 -17.79 14.76
C ARG A 434 -1.95 -18.31 14.24
N GLN A 435 -2.61 -17.60 13.31
CA GLN A 435 -3.85 -18.03 12.68
C GLN A 435 -3.64 -18.91 11.44
N LEU A 436 -2.40 -19.06 10.97
CA LEU A 436 -2.06 -19.97 9.87
C LEU A 436 -2.16 -21.44 10.30
N PRO A 437 -2.37 -22.38 9.36
CA PRO A 437 -2.29 -23.82 9.64
C PRO A 437 -0.97 -24.20 10.34
N LYS A 438 -1.02 -25.10 11.32
CA LYS A 438 0.16 -25.52 12.09
C LYS A 438 1.32 -25.99 11.23
N THR A 439 1.04 -26.71 10.14
CA THR A 439 2.08 -27.16 9.19
C THR A 439 2.83 -26.01 8.55
N ILE A 440 2.16 -24.88 8.27
CA ILE A 440 2.79 -23.67 7.74
C ILE A 440 3.58 -22.95 8.85
N GLN A 441 3.02 -22.85 10.07
CA GLN A 441 3.73 -22.29 11.21
C GLN A 441 5.04 -23.02 11.49
N GLU A 442 5.06 -24.36 11.38
CA GLU A 442 6.27 -25.18 11.55
C GLU A 442 7.32 -24.92 10.47
N LYS A 443 6.87 -24.77 9.20
CA LYS A 443 7.77 -24.37 8.10
C LYS A 443 8.36 -22.98 8.36
N ILE A 444 7.56 -22.01 8.80
CA ILE A 444 8.00 -20.66 9.15
C ILE A 444 9.04 -20.70 10.29
N LYS A 445 8.80 -21.46 11.35
CA LYS A 445 9.76 -21.62 12.45
C LYS A 445 11.07 -22.25 11.98
N LYS A 446 11.01 -23.19 11.03
CA LYS A 446 12.18 -23.92 10.54
C LYS A 446 13.02 -23.10 9.55
N TYR A 447 12.38 -22.45 8.58
CA TYR A 447 13.04 -21.82 7.44
C TYR A 447 12.93 -20.28 7.41
N GLY A 448 12.02 -19.70 8.21
CA GLY A 448 11.58 -18.32 8.03
C GLY A 448 10.59 -18.18 6.89
N VAL A 449 10.36 -16.94 6.47
CA VAL A 449 9.65 -16.57 5.24
C VAL A 449 10.49 -15.59 4.44
N ARG A 450 10.41 -15.67 3.11
CA ARG A 450 11.14 -14.78 2.21
C ARG A 450 10.59 -13.35 2.22
N ASN A 451 9.29 -13.21 2.43
CA ASN A 451 8.56 -11.96 2.41
C ASN A 451 7.76 -11.82 3.71
N SER A 452 7.90 -10.70 4.39
CA SER A 452 7.28 -10.52 5.73
C SER A 452 5.76 -10.38 5.67
N LEU A 453 5.24 -9.74 4.62
CA LEU A 453 3.82 -9.60 4.28
C LEU A 453 3.65 -9.96 2.80
N LEU A 454 2.55 -10.63 2.48
CA LEU A 454 2.35 -11.18 1.14
C LEU A 454 1.04 -10.75 0.48
N LEU A 455 0.01 -10.47 1.26
CA LEU A 455 -1.35 -10.34 0.75
C LEU A 455 -1.88 -8.93 0.96
N MET A 456 -2.56 -8.42 -0.04
CA MET A 456 -3.29 -7.17 0.03
C MET A 456 -4.42 -7.18 -0.99
N GLN A 457 -5.38 -6.29 -0.84
CA GLN A 457 -6.49 -6.19 -1.77
C GLN A 457 -6.54 -4.79 -2.36
N ALA A 458 -5.83 -4.61 -3.48
CA ALA A 458 -5.87 -3.37 -4.24
C ALA A 458 -7.25 -3.14 -4.86
N PRO A 459 -7.62 -1.87 -5.15
CA PRO A 459 -8.87 -1.56 -5.85
C PRO A 459 -8.98 -2.19 -7.24
N THR A 460 -7.87 -2.31 -7.96
CA THR A 460 -7.74 -2.91 -9.32
C THR A 460 -8.69 -2.34 -10.39
N GLY A 461 -9.10 -1.09 -10.23
CA GLY A 461 -9.93 -0.35 -11.21
C GLY A 461 -11.42 -0.46 -11.01
#